data_343816ce1caa9454d093852758352391
#
_entry.id   343816ce1caa9454d093852758352391
#
_cell.length_a   1.000
_cell.length_b   1.000
_cell.length_c   1.000
_cell.angle_alpha   90.00
_cell.angle_beta   90.00
_cell.angle_gamma   90.00
#
_symmetry.space_group_name_H-M   'P 1'
#
loop_
_entity.id
_entity.type
_entity.pdbx_description
1 polymer ?
#
loop_
_entity_poly.entity_id
_entity_poly.type
_entity_poly.pdbx_seq_one_letter_code
_entity_poly.pdbx_strand_id
1 'polypeptide(L)'
;MAPRPNKSATHKFHQRRDTIVRAAVEVLNHKGVRGMTLADVAARIDLVPTAVMYYFHKKEELAAACFHKAIEQYESMIAQAQRGATAREALELFVRGYFEFRRPRPAGEADQIAVYNDVRAVQDPGVGQAYTQMFRNARSLLLKSPEMASLPRMDCNARTHLLLAELFWSDVWVPR
;
A
#
# COMPACT_ATOMS: atom_id res chain seq x y z
N MET A 1 -23.91 6.05 33.07
CA MET A 1 -22.98 4.95 32.75
C MET A 1 -23.15 4.65 31.25
N ALA A 2 -22.23 5.09 30.40
CA ALA A 2 -22.32 4.88 28.95
C ALA A 2 -22.10 3.40 28.61
N PRO A 3 -22.88 2.79 27.70
CA PRO A 3 -22.71 1.39 27.32
C PRO A 3 -21.34 1.20 26.65
N ARG A 4 -20.58 0.20 27.10
CA ARG A 4 -19.29 -0.19 26.50
C ARG A 4 -19.54 -0.64 25.05
N PRO A 5 -18.75 -0.15 24.06
CA PRO A 5 -18.91 -0.59 22.68
C PRO A 5 -18.71 -2.11 22.61
N ASN A 6 -19.62 -2.78 21.92
CA ASN A 6 -19.58 -4.23 21.73
C ASN A 6 -18.35 -4.59 20.85
N LYS A 7 -17.29 -5.12 21.46
CA LYS A 7 -16.02 -5.49 20.80
C LYS A 7 -16.22 -6.40 19.57
N SER A 8 -17.23 -7.26 19.58
CA SER A 8 -17.58 -8.15 18.46
C SER A 8 -18.13 -7.38 17.25
N ALA A 9 -18.99 -6.38 17.48
CA ALA A 9 -19.55 -5.56 16.41
C ALA A 9 -18.47 -4.69 15.75
N THR A 10 -17.57 -4.12 16.54
CA THR A 10 -16.42 -3.34 16.06
C THR A 10 -15.47 -4.20 15.22
N HIS A 11 -15.17 -5.44 15.65
CA HIS A 11 -14.32 -6.36 14.92
C HIS A 11 -14.93 -6.75 13.56
N LYS A 12 -16.22 -7.09 13.50
CA LYS A 12 -16.93 -7.37 12.25
C LYS A 12 -16.95 -6.17 11.31
N PHE A 13 -17.11 -4.96 11.83
CA PHE A 13 -17.05 -3.73 11.05
C PHE A 13 -15.67 -3.58 10.38
N HIS A 14 -14.59 -3.73 11.13
CA HIS A 14 -13.23 -3.61 10.58
C HIS A 14 -12.92 -4.71 9.55
N GLN A 15 -13.31 -5.96 9.81
CA GLN A 15 -13.14 -7.05 8.84
C GLN A 15 -13.87 -6.76 7.52
N ARG A 16 -15.11 -6.25 7.60
CA ARG A 16 -15.86 -5.93 6.39
C ARG A 16 -15.25 -4.76 5.63
N ARG A 17 -14.81 -3.73 6.36
CA ARG A 17 -14.11 -2.59 5.79
C ARG A 17 -12.83 -3.03 5.06
N ASP A 18 -12.05 -3.93 5.64
CA ASP A 18 -10.85 -4.50 5.03
C ASP A 18 -11.16 -5.31 3.76
N THR A 19 -12.25 -6.08 3.75
CA THR A 19 -12.71 -6.80 2.55
C THR A 19 -13.03 -5.83 1.41
N ILE A 20 -13.73 -4.73 1.72
CA ILE A 20 -14.05 -3.69 0.74
C ILE A 20 -12.78 -3.04 0.19
N VAL A 21 -11.82 -2.71 1.06
CA VAL A 21 -10.53 -2.11 0.63
C VAL A 21 -9.75 -3.06 -0.28
N ARG A 22 -9.70 -4.36 0.01
CA ARG A 22 -9.03 -5.34 -0.89
C ARG A 22 -9.66 -5.38 -2.26
N ALA A 23 -10.98 -5.48 -2.34
CA ALA A 23 -11.69 -5.45 -3.62
C ALA A 23 -11.48 -4.12 -4.36
N ALA A 24 -11.44 -3.01 -3.62
CA ALA A 24 -11.18 -1.70 -4.19
C ALA A 24 -9.76 -1.57 -4.78
N VAL A 25 -8.75 -2.18 -4.17
CA VAL A 25 -7.38 -2.21 -4.72
C VAL A 25 -7.36 -2.91 -6.08
N GLU A 26 -8.06 -4.02 -6.26
CA GLU A 26 -8.16 -4.70 -7.55
C GLU A 26 -8.80 -3.80 -8.61
N VAL A 27 -9.95 -3.19 -8.29
CA VAL A 27 -10.66 -2.29 -9.21
C VAL A 27 -9.80 -1.06 -9.53
N LEU A 28 -9.15 -0.48 -8.53
CA LEU A 28 -8.27 0.68 -8.67
C LEU A 28 -7.09 0.36 -9.59
N ASN A 29 -6.45 -0.79 -9.44
CA ASN A 29 -5.32 -1.19 -10.27
C ASN A 29 -5.73 -1.42 -11.74
N HIS A 30 -6.99 -1.77 -12.01
CA HIS A 30 -7.48 -1.96 -13.38
C HIS A 30 -8.04 -0.69 -14.01
N LYS A 31 -8.77 0.14 -13.26
CA LYS A 31 -9.53 1.28 -13.79
C LYS A 31 -8.92 2.64 -13.43
N GLY A 32 -7.93 2.66 -12.55
CA GLY A 32 -7.40 3.89 -11.94
C GLY A 32 -8.40 4.52 -10.97
N VAL A 33 -7.94 5.53 -10.21
CA VAL A 33 -8.79 6.28 -9.26
C VAL A 33 -9.98 6.94 -9.96
N ARG A 34 -9.77 7.49 -11.16
CA ARG A 34 -10.83 8.19 -11.89
C ARG A 34 -11.93 7.25 -12.39
N GLY A 35 -11.55 6.05 -12.86
CA GLY A 35 -12.46 5.06 -13.41
C GLY A 35 -13.15 4.17 -12.37
N MET A 36 -12.62 4.08 -11.15
CA MET A 36 -13.21 3.30 -10.07
C MET A 36 -14.52 3.93 -9.59
N THR A 37 -15.54 3.09 -9.36
CA THR A 37 -16.81 3.47 -8.71
C THR A 37 -17.09 2.57 -7.52
N LEU A 38 -17.91 3.05 -6.56
CA LEU A 38 -18.35 2.23 -5.43
C LEU A 38 -19.20 1.03 -5.90
N ALA A 39 -19.91 1.16 -7.02
CA ALA A 39 -20.68 0.07 -7.62
C ALA A 39 -19.79 -1.04 -8.17
N ASP A 40 -18.67 -0.69 -8.83
CA ASP A 40 -17.69 -1.67 -9.31
C ASP A 40 -17.11 -2.49 -8.16
N VAL A 41 -16.77 -1.80 -7.05
CA VAL A 41 -16.23 -2.47 -5.86
C VAL A 41 -17.27 -3.36 -5.21
N ALA A 42 -18.53 -2.91 -5.11
CA ALA A 42 -19.63 -3.71 -4.57
C ALA A 42 -19.86 -4.98 -5.39
N ALA A 43 -19.90 -4.87 -6.72
CA ALA A 43 -20.05 -6.00 -7.63
C ALA A 43 -18.92 -7.02 -7.50
N ARG A 44 -17.69 -6.59 -7.19
CA ARG A 44 -16.52 -7.49 -7.05
C ARG A 44 -16.63 -8.44 -5.84
N ILE A 45 -17.44 -8.09 -4.83
CA ILE A 45 -17.61 -8.85 -3.59
C ILE A 45 -19.07 -9.20 -3.30
N ASP A 46 -19.89 -9.27 -4.34
CA ASP A 46 -21.31 -9.64 -4.28
C ASP A 46 -22.12 -8.80 -3.27
N LEU A 47 -21.87 -7.48 -3.25
CA LEU A 47 -22.59 -6.54 -2.43
C LEU A 47 -23.41 -5.55 -3.28
N VAL A 48 -24.42 -4.98 -2.65
CA VAL A 48 -25.11 -3.81 -3.20
C VAL A 48 -24.30 -2.53 -2.93
N PRO A 49 -24.31 -1.53 -3.83
CA PRO A 49 -23.55 -0.30 -3.65
C PRO A 49 -23.81 0.43 -2.32
N THR A 50 -25.04 0.39 -1.82
CA THR A 50 -25.43 0.99 -0.53
C THR A 50 -24.70 0.36 0.66
N ALA A 51 -24.36 -0.93 0.58
CA ALA A 51 -23.57 -1.59 1.62
C ALA A 51 -22.12 -1.06 1.65
N VAL A 52 -21.52 -0.77 0.49
CA VAL A 52 -20.19 -0.14 0.41
C VAL A 52 -20.26 1.31 0.91
N MET A 53 -21.32 2.06 0.52
CA MET A 53 -21.54 3.44 0.97
C MET A 53 -21.68 3.59 2.49
N TYR A 54 -22.11 2.56 3.17
CA TYR A 54 -22.14 2.55 4.65
C TYR A 54 -20.73 2.66 5.27
N TYR A 55 -19.70 2.13 4.59
CA TYR A 55 -18.30 2.15 5.07
C TYR A 55 -17.48 3.30 4.48
N PHE A 56 -17.82 3.72 3.27
CA PHE A 56 -17.10 4.75 2.50
C PHE A 56 -18.11 5.61 1.74
N HIS A 57 -18.32 6.83 2.20
CA HIS A 57 -19.32 7.73 1.61
C HIS A 57 -18.96 8.23 0.21
N LYS A 58 -17.66 8.29 -0.08
CA LYS A 58 -17.13 8.79 -1.37
C LYS A 58 -16.05 7.85 -1.89
N LYS A 59 -15.92 7.75 -3.22
CA LYS A 59 -14.88 6.94 -3.85
C LYS A 59 -13.47 7.43 -3.52
N GLU A 60 -13.30 8.73 -3.30
CA GLU A 60 -12.03 9.34 -2.92
C GLU A 60 -11.57 8.86 -1.53
N GLU A 61 -12.50 8.72 -0.60
CA GLU A 61 -12.24 8.16 0.73
C GLU A 61 -11.80 6.68 0.64
N LEU A 62 -12.48 5.90 -0.20
CA LEU A 62 -12.10 4.51 -0.44
C LEU A 62 -10.74 4.41 -1.14
N ALA A 63 -10.45 5.27 -2.11
CA ALA A 63 -9.15 5.33 -2.77
C ALA A 63 -8.04 5.71 -1.79
N ALA A 64 -8.27 6.70 -0.92
CA ALA A 64 -7.33 7.06 0.15
C ALA A 64 -7.03 5.86 1.06
N ALA A 65 -8.06 5.11 1.46
CA ALA A 65 -7.88 3.89 2.26
C ALA A 65 -7.06 2.81 1.54
N CYS A 66 -7.19 2.67 0.21
CA CYS A 66 -6.36 1.76 -0.59
C CYS A 66 -4.87 2.18 -0.55
N PHE A 67 -4.58 3.47 -0.69
CA PHE A 67 -3.21 3.97 -0.63
C PHE A 67 -2.63 3.89 0.78
N HIS A 68 -3.40 4.20 1.82
CA HIS A 68 -2.95 3.99 3.20
C HIS A 68 -2.57 2.53 3.44
N LYS A 69 -3.41 1.57 3.01
CA LYS A 69 -3.10 0.14 3.13
C LYS A 69 -1.83 -0.24 2.37
N ALA A 70 -1.61 0.28 1.18
CA ALA A 70 -0.38 0.05 0.42
C ALA A 70 0.85 0.59 1.17
N ILE A 71 0.77 1.80 1.73
CA ILE A 71 1.84 2.41 2.51
C ILE A 71 2.15 1.56 3.75
N GLU A 72 1.13 1.11 4.49
CA GLU A 72 1.30 0.22 5.66
C GLU A 72 2.02 -1.09 5.29
N GLN A 73 1.73 -1.65 4.12
CA GLN A 73 2.40 -2.85 3.62
C GLN A 73 3.88 -2.58 3.33
N TYR A 74 4.21 -1.46 2.67
CA TYR A 74 5.59 -1.04 2.45
C TYR A 74 6.32 -0.77 3.76
N GLU A 75 5.71 -0.08 4.71
CA GLU A 75 6.29 0.18 6.03
C GLU A 75 6.58 -1.12 6.78
N SER A 76 5.70 -2.12 6.69
CA SER A 76 5.94 -3.44 7.28
C SER A 76 7.16 -4.12 6.67
N MET A 77 7.32 -4.08 5.33
CA MET A 77 8.48 -4.64 4.64
C MET A 77 9.76 -3.88 4.99
N ILE A 78 9.72 -2.55 5.05
CA ILE A 78 10.85 -1.71 5.44
C ILE A 78 11.27 -2.02 6.89
N ALA A 79 10.32 -2.15 7.81
CA ALA A 79 10.60 -2.49 9.21
C ALA A 79 11.30 -3.86 9.35
N GLN A 80 10.89 -4.84 8.53
CA GLN A 80 11.58 -6.13 8.47
C GLN A 80 13.00 -6.00 7.89
N ALA A 81 13.14 -5.21 6.84
CA ALA A 81 14.41 -4.96 6.16
C ALA A 81 15.42 -4.22 7.05
N GLN A 82 14.96 -3.44 8.02
CA GLN A 82 15.85 -2.78 9.00
C GLN A 82 16.69 -3.76 9.83
N ARG A 83 16.32 -5.06 9.88
CA ARG A 83 17.09 -6.10 10.56
C ARG A 83 18.40 -6.44 9.85
N GLY A 84 18.54 -6.14 8.56
CA GLY A 84 19.81 -6.28 7.84
C GLY A 84 20.89 -5.39 8.46
N ALA A 85 22.07 -5.94 8.73
CA ALA A 85 23.19 -5.22 9.33
C ALA A 85 23.80 -4.19 8.37
N THR A 86 23.81 -4.52 7.07
CA THR A 86 24.35 -3.68 5.99
C THR A 86 23.24 -3.15 5.09
N ALA A 87 23.53 -2.11 4.30
CA ALA A 87 22.61 -1.61 3.30
C ALA A 87 22.23 -2.71 2.29
N ARG A 88 23.19 -3.53 1.87
CA ARG A 88 22.95 -4.65 0.95
C ARG A 88 21.96 -5.64 1.51
N GLU A 89 22.19 -6.13 2.73
CA GLU A 89 21.28 -7.06 3.41
C GLU A 89 19.88 -6.46 3.59
N ALA A 90 19.82 -5.18 4.00
CA ALA A 90 18.55 -4.49 4.17
C ALA A 90 17.78 -4.39 2.84
N LEU A 91 18.45 -4.04 1.72
CA LEU A 91 17.84 -3.99 0.42
C LEU A 91 17.41 -5.36 -0.09
N GLU A 92 18.23 -6.40 0.09
CA GLU A 92 17.86 -7.78 -0.26
C GLU A 92 16.63 -8.26 0.49
N LEU A 93 16.53 -7.97 1.80
CA LEU A 93 15.34 -8.27 2.60
C LEU A 93 14.11 -7.49 2.13
N PHE A 94 14.26 -6.21 1.79
CA PHE A 94 13.16 -5.39 1.31
C PHE A 94 12.61 -5.87 -0.04
N VAL A 95 13.49 -6.08 -1.02
CA VAL A 95 13.12 -6.57 -2.35
C VAL A 95 12.50 -7.96 -2.27
N ARG A 96 13.10 -8.87 -1.51
CA ARG A 96 12.56 -10.22 -1.28
C ARG A 96 11.17 -10.15 -0.63
N GLY A 97 11.01 -9.36 0.42
CA GLY A 97 9.72 -9.17 1.10
C GLY A 97 8.64 -8.66 0.17
N TYR A 98 8.98 -7.73 -0.74
CA TYR A 98 8.07 -7.22 -1.76
C TYR A 98 7.58 -8.33 -2.70
N PHE A 99 8.48 -9.14 -3.28
CA PHE A 99 8.10 -10.21 -4.20
C PHE A 99 7.42 -11.39 -3.48
N GLU A 100 7.79 -11.70 -2.24
CA GLU A 100 7.09 -12.70 -1.42
C GLU A 100 5.66 -12.27 -1.09
N PHE A 101 5.45 -11.00 -0.76
CA PHE A 101 4.11 -10.46 -0.53
C PHE A 101 3.20 -10.62 -1.76
N ARG A 102 3.74 -10.44 -2.96
CA ARG A 102 3.02 -10.51 -4.24
C ARG A 102 2.90 -11.92 -4.82
N ARG A 103 3.54 -12.92 -4.20
CA ARG A 103 3.46 -14.32 -4.67
C ARG A 103 2.00 -14.81 -4.60
N PRO A 104 1.47 -15.43 -5.69
CA PRO A 104 0.15 -16.05 -5.66
C PRO A 104 0.07 -17.07 -4.54
N ARG A 105 -1.00 -17.05 -3.75
CA ARG A 105 -1.27 -18.02 -2.69
C ARG A 105 -2.15 -19.15 -3.22
N PRO A 106 -2.13 -20.37 -2.61
CA PRO A 106 -2.91 -21.52 -3.07
C PRO A 106 -4.42 -21.28 -3.21
N ALA A 107 -4.96 -20.29 -2.49
CA ALA A 107 -6.37 -19.89 -2.57
C ALA A 107 -6.70 -18.96 -3.76
N GLY A 108 -5.75 -18.67 -4.65
CA GLY A 108 -5.95 -17.78 -5.81
C GLY A 108 -5.99 -16.29 -5.47
N GLU A 109 -5.92 -15.94 -4.20
CA GLU A 109 -5.90 -14.54 -3.75
C GLU A 109 -4.46 -14.09 -3.53
N ALA A 110 -3.88 -13.42 -4.52
CA ALA A 110 -2.68 -12.62 -4.30
C ALA A 110 -3.09 -11.30 -3.62
N ASP A 111 -2.49 -10.99 -2.48
CA ASP A 111 -2.64 -9.66 -1.92
C ASP A 111 -2.06 -8.64 -2.92
N GLN A 112 -2.87 -7.70 -3.36
CA GLN A 112 -2.45 -6.66 -4.29
C GLN A 112 -2.10 -5.39 -3.54
N ILE A 113 -1.07 -4.70 -4.03
CA ILE A 113 -0.71 -3.36 -3.55
C ILE A 113 -1.30 -2.35 -4.54
N ALA A 114 -1.92 -1.29 -4.03
CA ALA A 114 -2.39 -0.21 -4.88
C ALA A 114 -1.20 0.46 -5.59
N VAL A 115 -1.32 0.60 -6.92
CA VAL A 115 -0.27 1.20 -7.75
C VAL A 115 -0.29 2.72 -7.59
N TYR A 116 0.86 3.31 -7.26
CA TYR A 116 0.99 4.75 -6.95
C TYR A 116 0.81 5.72 -8.13
N ASN A 117 0.65 5.22 -9.35
CA ASN A 117 0.54 6.08 -10.53
C ASN A 117 -0.55 7.14 -10.42
N ASP A 118 -1.61 6.83 -9.68
CA ASP A 118 -2.80 7.68 -9.53
C ASP A 118 -2.91 8.35 -8.14
N VAL A 119 -1.87 8.26 -7.29
CA VAL A 119 -1.92 8.85 -5.93
C VAL A 119 -2.24 10.34 -5.93
N ARG A 120 -1.80 11.06 -6.98
CA ARG A 120 -2.10 12.48 -7.16
C ARG A 120 -3.57 12.78 -7.45
N ALA A 121 -4.35 11.78 -7.86
CA ALA A 121 -5.79 11.92 -8.07
C ALA A 121 -6.57 11.91 -6.74
N VAL A 122 -5.93 11.48 -5.65
CA VAL A 122 -6.50 11.47 -4.30
C VAL A 122 -6.00 12.71 -3.55
N GLN A 123 -6.89 13.67 -3.36
CA GLN A 123 -6.61 14.89 -2.61
C GLN A 123 -6.77 14.65 -1.09
N ASP A 124 -5.96 13.71 -0.54
CA ASP A 124 -5.93 13.41 0.88
C ASP A 124 -4.55 13.77 1.44
N PRO A 125 -4.47 14.82 2.32
CA PRO A 125 -3.19 15.22 2.93
C PRO A 125 -2.54 14.11 3.75
N GLY A 126 -3.33 13.22 4.36
CA GLY A 126 -2.86 12.08 5.16
C GLY A 126 -2.09 11.08 4.30
N VAL A 127 -2.57 10.79 3.09
CA VAL A 127 -1.86 9.92 2.13
C VAL A 127 -0.51 10.52 1.76
N GLY A 128 -0.44 11.81 1.47
CA GLY A 128 0.81 12.50 1.12
C GLY A 128 1.82 12.49 2.27
N GLN A 129 1.38 12.71 3.50
CA GLN A 129 2.22 12.66 4.71
C GLN A 129 2.73 11.25 4.97
N ALA A 130 1.86 10.24 4.91
CA ALA A 130 2.21 8.84 5.10
C ALA A 130 3.21 8.37 4.03
N TYR A 131 3.01 8.72 2.75
CA TYR A 131 3.95 8.43 1.68
C TYR A 131 5.32 9.07 1.94
N THR A 132 5.35 10.34 2.36
CA THR A 132 6.60 11.03 2.68
C THR A 132 7.36 10.33 3.80
N GLN A 133 6.66 9.85 4.81
CA GLN A 133 7.29 9.11 5.92
C GLN A 133 7.82 7.76 5.44
N MET A 134 7.02 6.99 4.71
CA MET A 134 7.44 5.72 4.11
C MET A 134 8.69 5.90 3.22
N PHE A 135 8.72 6.95 2.40
CA PHE A 135 9.88 7.28 1.57
C PHE A 135 11.14 7.54 2.41
N ARG A 136 11.01 8.28 3.53
CA ARG A 136 12.13 8.54 4.45
C ARG A 136 12.63 7.24 5.08
N ASN A 137 11.72 6.35 5.46
CA ASN A 137 12.05 5.06 6.04
C ASN A 137 12.74 4.13 5.02
N ALA A 138 12.26 4.10 3.77
CA ALA A 138 12.93 3.38 2.68
C ALA A 138 14.35 3.91 2.43
N ARG A 139 14.51 5.26 2.39
CA ARG A 139 15.83 5.88 2.25
C ARG A 139 16.79 5.47 3.36
N SER A 140 16.31 5.29 4.59
CA SER A 140 17.18 4.90 5.71
C SER A 140 17.84 3.53 5.51
N LEU A 141 17.26 2.63 4.67
CA LEU A 141 17.88 1.37 4.31
C LEU A 141 19.16 1.58 3.50
N LEU A 142 19.15 2.54 2.55
CA LEU A 142 20.32 2.86 1.74
C LEU A 142 21.42 3.57 2.58
N LEU A 143 21.00 4.41 3.53
CA LEU A 143 21.92 5.17 4.39
C LEU A 143 22.72 4.31 5.36
N LYS A 144 22.46 3.02 5.45
CA LYS A 144 23.34 2.06 6.14
C LYS A 144 24.69 1.85 5.43
N SER A 145 24.82 2.23 4.15
CA SER A 145 26.09 2.27 3.44
C SER A 145 26.81 3.60 3.73
N PRO A 146 28.08 3.58 4.14
CA PRO A 146 28.88 4.80 4.32
C PRO A 146 28.98 5.63 3.02
N GLU A 147 29.06 4.98 1.87
CA GLU A 147 29.09 5.64 0.55
C GLU A 147 27.79 6.41 0.31
N MET A 148 26.64 5.79 0.58
CA MET A 148 25.34 6.43 0.43
C MET A 148 25.15 7.57 1.46
N ALA A 149 25.65 7.40 2.68
CA ALA A 149 25.55 8.41 3.73
C ALA A 149 26.40 9.65 3.43
N SER A 150 27.48 9.52 2.62
CA SER A 150 28.34 10.62 2.20
C SER A 150 27.78 11.44 1.02
N LEU A 151 26.77 10.92 0.32
CA LEU A 151 26.18 11.59 -0.84
C LEU A 151 25.30 12.79 -0.42
N PRO A 152 25.16 13.79 -1.29
CA PRO A 152 24.16 14.84 -1.13
C PRO A 152 22.76 14.23 -0.97
N ARG A 153 21.93 14.85 -0.12
CA ARG A 153 20.56 14.38 0.17
C ARG A 153 19.73 14.17 -1.10
N MET A 154 19.97 14.99 -2.13
CA MET A 154 19.24 14.93 -3.40
C MET A 154 19.55 13.62 -4.14
N ASP A 155 20.83 13.21 -4.16
CA ASP A 155 21.26 11.97 -4.80
C ASP A 155 20.72 10.73 -4.07
N CYS A 156 20.73 10.74 -2.75
CA CYS A 156 20.10 9.69 -1.95
C CYS A 156 18.59 9.59 -2.23
N ASN A 157 17.91 10.72 -2.37
CA ASN A 157 16.49 10.75 -2.71
C ASN A 157 16.25 10.18 -4.11
N ALA A 158 17.06 10.58 -5.11
CA ALA A 158 16.94 10.07 -6.47
C ALA A 158 17.10 8.54 -6.53
N ARG A 159 18.10 7.99 -5.84
CA ARG A 159 18.33 6.54 -5.75
C ARG A 159 17.19 5.82 -5.03
N THR A 160 16.63 6.42 -3.97
CA THR A 160 15.46 5.87 -3.29
C THR A 160 14.24 5.85 -4.21
N HIS A 161 14.03 6.92 -4.99
CA HIS A 161 12.95 6.96 -5.97
C HIS A 161 13.11 5.89 -7.06
N LEU A 162 14.31 5.70 -7.57
CA LEU A 162 14.59 4.66 -8.56
C LEU A 162 14.25 3.26 -8.02
N LEU A 163 14.71 2.94 -6.80
CA LEU A 163 14.39 1.67 -6.14
C LEU A 163 12.88 1.44 -6.02
N LEU A 164 12.16 2.43 -5.50
CA LEU A 164 10.71 2.30 -5.33
C LEU A 164 9.97 2.25 -6.67
N ALA A 165 10.41 3.04 -7.66
CA ALA A 165 9.83 3.04 -8.99
C ALA A 165 9.96 1.67 -9.67
N GLU A 166 11.15 1.04 -9.62
CA GLU A 166 11.37 -0.30 -10.18
C GLU A 166 10.45 -1.34 -9.53
N LEU A 167 10.25 -1.28 -8.22
CA LEU A 167 9.31 -2.16 -7.53
C LEU A 167 7.85 -1.88 -7.93
N PHE A 168 7.44 -0.60 -8.03
CA PHE A 168 6.09 -0.23 -8.43
C PHE A 168 5.76 -0.67 -9.86
N TRP A 169 6.75 -0.63 -10.77
CA TRP A 169 6.62 -1.04 -12.16
C TRP A 169 6.91 -2.52 -12.40
N SER A 170 7.22 -3.29 -11.37
CA SER A 170 7.59 -4.70 -11.51
C SER A 170 6.50 -5.56 -12.18
N ASP A 171 5.24 -5.16 -12.13
CA ASP A 171 4.14 -5.83 -12.84
C ASP A 171 4.29 -5.85 -14.36
N VAL A 172 5.08 -4.91 -14.90
CA VAL A 172 5.29 -4.77 -16.34
C VAL A 172 6.38 -5.72 -16.84
N TRP A 173 7.41 -5.97 -16.02
CA TRP A 173 8.60 -6.72 -16.47
C TRP A 173 8.81 -8.05 -15.75
N VAL A 174 8.14 -8.33 -14.63
CA VAL A 174 8.16 -9.64 -13.98
C VAL A 174 7.00 -10.48 -14.49
N PRO A 175 7.26 -11.62 -15.15
CA PRO A 175 6.21 -12.56 -15.56
C PRO A 175 5.40 -13.03 -14.34
N ARG A 176 4.08 -13.13 -14.49
CA ARG A 176 3.19 -13.69 -13.48
C ARG A 176 3.18 -15.20 -13.55
#